data_5c8450df07c6a7158d88f2fad180036f
#
_entry.id   5c8450df07c6a7158d88f2fad180036f
#
_cell.length_a   1.000
_cell.length_b   1.000
_cell.length_c   1.000
_cell.angle_alpha   90.00
_cell.angle_beta   90.00
_cell.angle_gamma   90.00
#
_symmetry.space_group_name_H-M   'P 1'
#
loop_
_entity.id
_entity.type
_entity.pdbx_description
1 polymer ?
#
loop_
_entity_poly.entity_id
_entity_poly.type
_entity_poly.pdbx_seq_one_letter_code
_entity_poly.pdbx_strand_id
1 'polypeptide(L)'
;QINGVENMMYMTSSASNNGSAEISIYFKQGTDPDMAAVNVQNRVSMAQGLLPAEVTKVGVTTQKRQTSMLMVFSIYDEKDQYDIEFLENYANINLIPEVKRVNGVGDATVLGQDYSMRIWLKPDVMAQYKLIPNDVAGALAEQNIEAAPGQFGERGNQSFQYTIRYKGRLQQPEEFENIVIKALENGEVLRLKDIADIELGRLSYNFNNTVNGHKAVSCIVYQMAGTNATQTISDLEEVLGKASETLPSGLKINIAQSANDFLFASIHEVIKTLIEAFILVFIVVYIFLQDMRSTPVSYTHLRAHET
;
A
#
# COMPACT_ATOMS: atom_id res chain seq x y z
N GLN A 1 5.28 -14.66 -21.23
CA GLN A 1 5.67 -13.40 -21.89
C GLN A 1 6.79 -12.67 -21.12
N ILE A 2 6.74 -12.62 -19.80
CA ILE A 2 7.75 -11.95 -18.96
C ILE A 2 9.11 -12.66 -19.02
N ASN A 3 9.12 -13.98 -19.18
CA ASN A 3 10.36 -14.75 -19.29
C ASN A 3 11.24 -14.22 -20.43
N GLY A 4 12.53 -14.00 -20.15
CA GLY A 4 13.49 -13.44 -21.09
C GLY A 4 13.61 -11.92 -21.08
N VAL A 5 13.14 -11.24 -20.03
CA VAL A 5 13.51 -9.84 -19.77
C VAL A 5 15.01 -9.77 -19.47
N GLU A 6 15.66 -8.77 -20.01
CA GLU A 6 17.12 -8.57 -19.87
C GLU A 6 17.54 -8.49 -18.40
N ASN A 7 18.65 -9.14 -18.05
CA ASN A 7 19.21 -9.23 -16.70
C ASN A 7 18.30 -9.89 -15.65
N MET A 8 17.19 -10.51 -16.04
CA MET A 8 16.37 -11.29 -15.12
C MET A 8 17.15 -12.51 -14.62
N MET A 9 17.11 -12.77 -13.32
CA MET A 9 17.66 -13.98 -12.71
C MET A 9 16.60 -15.09 -12.64
N TYR A 10 15.51 -14.80 -11.97
CA TYR A 10 14.36 -15.70 -11.83
C TYR A 10 13.11 -14.89 -11.55
N MET A 11 11.97 -15.55 -11.62
CA MET A 11 10.68 -15.00 -11.21
C MET A 11 9.93 -16.00 -10.35
N THR A 12 9.13 -15.49 -9.45
CA THR A 12 8.18 -16.26 -8.66
C THR A 12 6.78 -15.73 -8.92
N SER A 13 5.79 -16.61 -8.87
CA SER A 13 4.39 -16.22 -8.98
C SER A 13 3.60 -16.82 -7.85
N SER A 14 2.68 -16.04 -7.30
CA SER A 14 1.72 -16.45 -6.30
C SER A 14 0.32 -16.05 -6.77
N ALA A 15 -0.60 -17.00 -6.74
CA ALA A 15 -2.00 -16.74 -7.02
C ALA A 15 -2.83 -17.18 -5.82
N SER A 16 -3.77 -16.34 -5.42
CA SER A 16 -4.61 -16.56 -4.25
C SER A 16 -6.08 -16.73 -4.64
N ASN A 17 -6.81 -17.50 -3.85
CA ASN A 17 -8.24 -17.73 -4.05
C ASN A 17 -9.10 -16.46 -3.86
N ASN A 18 -8.52 -15.36 -3.36
CA ASN A 18 -9.18 -14.06 -3.28
C ASN A 18 -9.20 -13.30 -4.62
N GLY A 19 -8.70 -13.91 -5.70
CA GLY A 19 -8.64 -13.32 -7.04
C GLY A 19 -7.42 -12.45 -7.29
N SER A 20 -6.42 -12.42 -6.40
CA SER A 20 -5.17 -11.72 -6.61
C SER A 20 -4.07 -12.64 -7.15
N ALA A 21 -3.25 -12.12 -8.05
CA ALA A 21 -2.03 -12.78 -8.51
C ALA A 21 -0.87 -11.77 -8.47
N GLU A 22 0.25 -12.20 -7.92
CA GLU A 22 1.48 -11.42 -7.84
C GLU A 22 2.61 -12.18 -8.55
N ILE A 23 3.37 -11.47 -9.39
CA ILE A 23 4.56 -11.99 -10.06
C ILE A 23 5.74 -11.14 -9.62
N SER A 24 6.65 -11.71 -8.87
CA SER A 24 7.88 -11.05 -8.43
C SER A 24 9.03 -11.46 -9.35
N ILE A 25 9.71 -10.46 -9.92
CA ILE A 25 10.81 -10.63 -10.86
C ILE A 25 12.09 -10.11 -10.22
N TYR A 26 13.11 -10.95 -10.18
CA TYR A 26 14.39 -10.65 -9.55
C TYR A 26 15.46 -10.45 -10.61
N PHE A 27 16.20 -9.35 -10.49
CA PHE A 27 17.22 -8.93 -11.43
C PHE A 27 18.64 -9.09 -10.84
N LYS A 28 19.62 -9.16 -11.71
CA LYS A 28 21.04 -9.17 -11.30
C LYS A 28 21.40 -7.86 -10.62
N GLN A 29 22.32 -7.93 -9.67
CA GLN A 29 22.86 -6.74 -9.01
C GLN A 29 23.51 -5.80 -10.04
N GLY A 30 23.24 -4.50 -9.91
CA GLY A 30 23.70 -3.48 -10.85
C GLY A 30 22.79 -3.23 -12.05
N THR A 31 21.65 -3.95 -12.15
CA THR A 31 20.61 -3.64 -13.14
C THR A 31 19.91 -2.33 -12.77
N ASP A 32 19.72 -1.46 -13.76
CA ASP A 32 18.95 -0.24 -13.59
C ASP A 32 17.47 -0.57 -13.30
N PRO A 33 16.92 -0.20 -12.14
CA PRO A 33 15.56 -0.55 -11.75
C PRO A 33 14.48 0.11 -12.63
N ASP A 34 14.77 1.31 -13.19
CA ASP A 34 13.84 2.03 -14.04
C ASP A 34 13.72 1.36 -15.39
N MET A 35 14.84 1.02 -16.00
CA MET A 35 14.86 0.27 -17.27
C MET A 35 14.26 -1.13 -17.11
N ALA A 36 14.54 -1.80 -15.99
CA ALA A 36 13.94 -3.11 -15.69
C ALA A 36 12.41 -3.01 -15.61
N ALA A 37 11.88 -2.01 -14.91
CA ALA A 37 10.44 -1.77 -14.79
C ALA A 37 9.79 -1.49 -16.17
N VAL A 38 10.43 -0.67 -17.00
CA VAL A 38 9.97 -0.39 -18.37
C VAL A 38 9.94 -1.67 -19.21
N ASN A 39 10.98 -2.47 -19.16
CA ASN A 39 11.06 -3.72 -19.92
C ASN A 39 9.98 -4.73 -19.46
N VAL A 40 9.73 -4.83 -18.16
CA VAL A 40 8.64 -5.66 -17.62
C VAL A 40 7.30 -5.13 -18.09
N GLN A 41 7.05 -3.82 -17.97
CA GLN A 41 5.79 -3.20 -18.39
C GLN A 41 5.51 -3.44 -19.88
N ASN A 42 6.53 -3.35 -20.75
CA ASN A 42 6.39 -3.66 -22.16
C ASN A 42 5.96 -5.12 -22.38
N ARG A 43 6.54 -6.08 -21.63
CA ARG A 43 6.15 -7.48 -21.72
C ARG A 43 4.74 -7.73 -21.20
N VAL A 44 4.35 -7.06 -20.11
CA VAL A 44 2.98 -7.11 -19.57
C VAL A 44 1.98 -6.58 -20.60
N SER A 45 2.28 -5.45 -21.25
CA SER A 45 1.42 -4.86 -22.28
C SER A 45 1.22 -5.81 -23.47
N MET A 46 2.27 -6.51 -23.89
CA MET A 46 2.15 -7.54 -24.95
C MET A 46 1.32 -8.76 -24.52
N ALA A 47 1.30 -9.08 -23.23
CA ALA A 47 0.52 -10.19 -22.68
C ALA A 47 -0.96 -9.80 -22.43
N GLN A 48 -1.30 -8.53 -22.38
CA GLN A 48 -2.60 -8.04 -21.93
C GLN A 48 -3.76 -8.61 -22.71
N GLY A 49 -3.60 -8.81 -24.05
CA GLY A 49 -4.62 -9.44 -24.90
C GLY A 49 -4.83 -10.94 -24.66
N LEU A 50 -3.95 -11.58 -23.88
CA LEU A 50 -4.03 -13.01 -23.52
C LEU A 50 -4.62 -13.23 -22.11
N LEU A 51 -4.83 -12.15 -21.35
CA LEU A 51 -5.36 -12.20 -20.00
C LEU A 51 -6.89 -12.31 -20.01
N PRO A 52 -7.49 -12.93 -18.99
CA PRO A 52 -8.95 -12.93 -18.81
C PRO A 52 -9.53 -11.52 -18.76
N ALA A 53 -10.78 -11.38 -19.21
CA ALA A 53 -11.47 -10.09 -19.25
C ALA A 53 -11.55 -9.40 -17.89
N GLU A 54 -11.71 -10.18 -16.82
CA GLU A 54 -11.76 -9.70 -15.43
C GLU A 54 -10.44 -9.04 -15.02
N VAL A 55 -9.31 -9.65 -15.40
CA VAL A 55 -7.97 -9.11 -15.11
C VAL A 55 -7.70 -7.84 -15.94
N THR A 56 -8.07 -7.84 -17.22
CA THR A 56 -7.88 -6.67 -18.08
C THR A 56 -8.75 -5.49 -17.67
N LYS A 57 -9.93 -5.75 -17.10
CA LYS A 57 -10.85 -4.71 -16.58
C LYS A 57 -10.28 -4.03 -15.34
N VAL A 58 -9.64 -4.77 -14.45
CA VAL A 58 -8.97 -4.23 -13.25
C VAL A 58 -7.61 -3.62 -13.61
N GLY A 59 -6.92 -4.22 -14.58
CA GLY A 59 -5.58 -3.84 -15.02
C GLY A 59 -4.47 -4.59 -14.29
N VAL A 60 -3.27 -4.49 -14.85
CA VAL A 60 -2.04 -5.03 -14.26
C VAL A 60 -1.09 -3.88 -13.95
N THR A 61 -0.67 -3.78 -12.72
CA THR A 61 0.28 -2.75 -12.29
C THR A 61 1.69 -3.32 -12.18
N THR A 62 2.68 -2.58 -12.65
CA THR A 62 4.11 -2.91 -12.49
C THR A 62 4.74 -1.91 -11.54
N GLN A 63 5.36 -2.42 -10.48
CA GLN A 63 6.00 -1.59 -9.46
C GLN A 63 7.42 -2.08 -9.22
N LYS A 64 8.34 -1.15 -8.99
CA LYS A 64 9.70 -1.44 -8.56
C LYS A 64 9.80 -1.25 -7.05
N ARG A 65 10.19 -2.29 -6.35
CA ARG A 65 10.46 -2.21 -4.91
C ARG A 65 11.53 -3.20 -4.51
N GLN A 66 12.25 -2.89 -3.47
CA GLN A 66 13.08 -3.86 -2.78
C GLN A 66 12.19 -4.69 -1.84
N THR A 67 12.53 -5.95 -1.61
CA THR A 67 11.82 -6.80 -0.63
C THR A 67 12.07 -6.35 0.81
N SER A 68 13.10 -5.53 1.03
CA SER A 68 13.44 -5.00 2.35
C SER A 68 12.43 -3.93 2.79
N MET A 69 11.74 -4.21 3.88
CA MET A 69 10.92 -3.21 4.57
C MET A 69 11.84 -2.26 5.34
N LEU A 70 11.66 -0.96 5.14
CA LEU A 70 12.36 0.08 5.91
C LEU A 70 11.70 0.30 7.26
N MET A 71 10.37 0.42 7.22
CA MET A 71 9.59 0.82 8.39
C MET A 71 8.16 0.27 8.29
N VAL A 72 7.60 -0.07 9.42
CA VAL A 72 6.18 -0.28 9.60
C VAL A 72 5.69 0.72 10.64
N PHE A 73 4.78 1.59 10.24
CA PHE A 73 4.11 2.50 11.16
C PHE A 73 2.61 2.29 11.13
N SER A 74 1.94 2.68 12.18
CA SER A 74 0.49 2.53 12.32
C SER A 74 -0.13 3.85 12.75
N ILE A 75 -1.30 4.15 12.20
CA ILE A 75 -2.17 5.21 12.68
C ILE A 75 -3.29 4.56 13.51
N TYR A 76 -3.58 5.11 14.67
CA TYR A 76 -4.63 4.62 15.55
C TYR A 76 -5.30 5.78 16.29
N ASP A 77 -6.52 5.53 16.76
CA ASP A 77 -7.26 6.49 17.57
C ASP A 77 -7.28 6.04 19.04
N GLU A 78 -6.66 6.83 19.92
CA GLU A 78 -6.59 6.57 21.36
C GLU A 78 -7.94 6.70 22.05
N LYS A 79 -8.89 7.39 21.43
CA LYS A 79 -10.22 7.64 21.97
C LYS A 79 -11.31 6.79 21.32
N ASP A 80 -10.96 5.96 20.33
CA ASP A 80 -11.89 5.13 19.54
C ASP A 80 -13.09 5.92 18.95
N GLN A 81 -12.86 7.18 18.54
CA GLN A 81 -13.87 8.07 17.96
C GLN A 81 -14.05 7.84 16.46
N TYR A 82 -12.98 7.37 15.81
CA TYR A 82 -12.96 7.13 14.37
C TYR A 82 -13.03 5.63 14.08
N ASP A 83 -13.76 5.29 13.04
CA ASP A 83 -13.78 3.93 12.52
C ASP A 83 -12.49 3.60 11.73
N ILE A 84 -12.28 2.32 11.48
CA ILE A 84 -11.07 1.86 10.80
C ILE A 84 -11.05 2.30 9.33
N GLU A 85 -12.21 2.45 8.74
CA GLU A 85 -12.41 2.94 7.37
C GLU A 85 -11.92 4.37 7.22
N PHE A 86 -12.22 5.21 8.20
CA PHE A 86 -11.68 6.58 8.25
C PHE A 86 -10.16 6.59 8.36
N LEU A 87 -9.59 5.74 9.25
CA LEU A 87 -8.14 5.64 9.44
C LEU A 87 -7.44 5.18 8.15
N GLU A 88 -8.00 4.19 7.44
CA GLU A 88 -7.48 3.69 6.16
C GLU A 88 -7.51 4.79 5.10
N ASN A 89 -8.63 5.46 4.95
CA ASN A 89 -8.78 6.55 3.99
C ASN A 89 -7.86 7.73 4.30
N TYR A 90 -7.76 8.11 5.58
CA TYR A 90 -6.87 9.18 6.02
C TYR A 90 -5.41 8.84 5.72
N ALA A 91 -4.98 7.61 6.02
CA ALA A 91 -3.63 7.13 5.71
C ALA A 91 -3.35 7.17 4.19
N ASN A 92 -4.27 6.67 3.36
CA ASN A 92 -4.11 6.62 1.91
C ASN A 92 -4.05 8.03 1.27
N ILE A 93 -4.85 8.97 1.75
CA ILE A 93 -4.95 10.31 1.14
C ILE A 93 -3.87 11.25 1.66
N ASN A 94 -3.58 11.21 2.98
CA ASN A 94 -2.73 12.21 3.61
C ASN A 94 -1.31 11.70 3.90
N LEU A 95 -1.15 10.48 4.42
CA LEU A 95 0.15 9.99 4.87
C LEU A 95 0.95 9.32 3.76
N ILE A 96 0.36 8.41 3.02
CA ILE A 96 1.06 7.64 1.98
C ILE A 96 1.66 8.52 0.89
N PRO A 97 0.99 9.56 0.36
CA PRO A 97 1.60 10.44 -0.64
C PRO A 97 2.81 11.22 -0.11
N GLU A 98 2.80 11.63 1.15
CA GLU A 98 3.94 12.31 1.77
C GLU A 98 5.12 11.36 1.98
N VAL A 99 4.85 10.17 2.50
CA VAL A 99 5.84 9.11 2.68
C VAL A 99 6.50 8.71 1.36
N LYS A 100 5.72 8.57 0.28
CA LYS A 100 6.24 8.24 -1.06
C LYS A 100 7.12 9.33 -1.68
N ARG A 101 7.04 10.57 -1.21
CA ARG A 101 7.91 11.67 -1.67
C ARG A 101 9.28 11.67 -1.02
N VAL A 102 9.45 10.93 0.08
CA VAL A 102 10.73 10.85 0.76
C VAL A 102 11.76 10.15 -0.14
N ASN A 103 12.92 10.76 -0.29
CA ASN A 103 13.99 10.20 -1.12
C ASN A 103 14.45 8.85 -0.56
N GLY A 104 14.51 7.84 -1.42
CA GLY A 104 14.89 6.48 -1.02
C GLY A 104 13.73 5.56 -0.70
N VAL A 105 12.50 6.06 -0.67
CA VAL A 105 11.29 5.24 -0.60
C VAL A 105 10.97 4.69 -1.99
N GLY A 106 10.88 3.38 -2.10
CA GLY A 106 10.50 2.69 -3.34
C GLY A 106 9.00 2.51 -3.46
N ASP A 107 8.34 2.16 -2.36
CA ASP A 107 6.88 2.07 -2.28
C ASP A 107 6.43 2.22 -0.83
N ALA A 108 5.18 2.63 -0.65
CA ALA A 108 4.51 2.64 0.64
C ALA A 108 3.06 2.22 0.46
N THR A 109 2.60 1.30 1.28
CA THR A 109 1.26 0.72 1.17
C THR A 109 0.58 0.67 2.52
N VAL A 110 -0.72 0.91 2.53
CA VAL A 110 -1.58 0.67 3.69
C VAL A 110 -1.92 -0.82 3.74
N LEU A 111 -1.77 -1.44 4.89
CA LEU A 111 -2.31 -2.77 5.18
C LEU A 111 -3.79 -2.63 5.53
N GLY A 112 -4.59 -2.34 4.52
CA GLY A 112 -6.01 -2.12 4.60
C GLY A 112 -6.60 -2.21 3.21
N GLN A 113 -7.83 -1.79 3.09
CA GLN A 113 -8.54 -1.80 1.81
C GLN A 113 -9.24 -0.46 1.62
N ASP A 114 -9.29 -0.01 0.38
CA ASP A 114 -10.02 1.21 0.03
C ASP A 114 -11.52 1.08 0.35
N TYR A 115 -12.19 2.21 0.46
CA TYR A 115 -13.64 2.27 0.53
C TYR A 115 -14.27 1.58 -0.68
N SER A 116 -15.31 0.83 -0.42
CA SER A 116 -16.13 0.19 -1.45
C SER A 116 -17.61 0.27 -1.09
N MET A 117 -18.43 0.50 -2.09
CA MET A 117 -19.87 0.32 -1.92
C MET A 117 -20.18 -1.17 -1.81
N ARG A 118 -20.65 -1.59 -0.64
CA ARG A 118 -21.03 -2.97 -0.35
C ARG A 118 -22.51 -3.15 -0.60
N ILE A 119 -22.84 -4.13 -1.41
CA ILE A 119 -24.22 -4.49 -1.76
C ILE A 119 -24.43 -5.93 -1.32
N TRP A 120 -25.09 -6.09 -0.20
CA TRP A 120 -25.39 -7.40 0.39
C TRP A 120 -26.72 -7.89 -0.17
N LEU A 121 -26.63 -8.76 -1.18
CA LEU A 121 -27.80 -9.30 -1.85
C LEU A 121 -28.57 -10.25 -0.92
N LYS A 122 -29.93 -10.19 -0.98
CA LYS A 122 -30.85 -11.08 -0.25
C LYS A 122 -31.34 -12.20 -1.17
N PRO A 123 -30.74 -13.39 -1.14
CA PRO A 123 -31.02 -14.46 -2.12
C PRO A 123 -32.50 -14.88 -2.11
N ASP A 124 -33.12 -14.93 -0.92
CA ASP A 124 -34.50 -15.34 -0.77
C ASP A 124 -35.45 -14.37 -1.45
N VAL A 125 -35.20 -13.07 -1.34
CA VAL A 125 -36.00 -12.02 -1.98
C VAL A 125 -35.76 -12.04 -3.49
N MET A 126 -34.49 -12.18 -3.92
CA MET A 126 -34.15 -12.28 -5.34
C MET A 126 -34.82 -13.47 -6.02
N ALA A 127 -34.91 -14.61 -5.34
CA ALA A 127 -35.60 -15.80 -5.85
C ALA A 127 -37.09 -15.54 -6.10
N GLN A 128 -37.78 -14.76 -5.23
CA GLN A 128 -39.19 -14.40 -5.40
C GLN A 128 -39.43 -13.61 -6.70
N TYR A 129 -38.48 -12.73 -7.06
CA TYR A 129 -38.54 -11.92 -8.29
C TYR A 129 -37.85 -12.57 -9.49
N LYS A 130 -37.36 -13.82 -9.34
CA LYS A 130 -36.62 -14.59 -10.37
C LYS A 130 -35.41 -13.83 -10.90
N LEU A 131 -34.61 -13.24 -9.99
CA LEU A 131 -33.40 -12.50 -10.27
C LEU A 131 -32.17 -13.34 -9.97
N ILE A 132 -31.12 -13.15 -10.77
CA ILE A 132 -29.79 -13.68 -10.54
C ILE A 132 -28.82 -12.53 -10.25
N PRO A 133 -27.66 -12.75 -9.61
CA PRO A 133 -26.67 -11.71 -9.32
C PRO A 133 -26.23 -10.93 -10.55
N ASN A 134 -26.18 -11.56 -11.72
CA ASN A 134 -25.82 -10.89 -12.98
C ASN A 134 -26.83 -9.82 -13.41
N ASP A 135 -28.11 -9.97 -13.09
CA ASP A 135 -29.13 -8.96 -13.40
C ASP A 135 -28.84 -7.68 -12.60
N VAL A 136 -28.45 -7.85 -11.33
CA VAL A 136 -28.07 -6.73 -10.47
C VAL A 136 -26.77 -6.08 -10.98
N ALA A 137 -25.77 -6.88 -11.35
CA ALA A 137 -24.53 -6.38 -11.90
C ALA A 137 -24.75 -5.61 -13.22
N GLY A 138 -25.64 -6.09 -14.08
CA GLY A 138 -26.06 -5.41 -15.29
C GLY A 138 -26.71 -4.05 -15.02
N ALA A 139 -27.70 -4.00 -14.12
CA ALA A 139 -28.37 -2.76 -13.74
C ALA A 139 -27.41 -1.73 -13.11
N LEU A 140 -26.45 -2.19 -12.30
CA LEU A 140 -25.38 -1.35 -11.75
C LEU A 140 -24.50 -0.78 -12.88
N ALA A 141 -24.08 -1.61 -13.83
CA ALA A 141 -23.22 -1.20 -14.92
C ALA A 141 -23.91 -0.18 -15.84
N GLU A 142 -25.23 -0.30 -16.04
CA GLU A 142 -26.01 0.62 -16.88
C GLU A 142 -26.29 1.97 -16.21
N GLN A 143 -26.49 1.99 -14.87
CA GLN A 143 -26.93 3.20 -14.17
C GLN A 143 -25.82 3.91 -13.39
N ASN A 144 -24.69 3.25 -13.17
CA ASN A 144 -23.53 3.84 -12.50
C ASN A 144 -22.37 4.05 -13.49
N ILE A 145 -22.59 4.86 -14.51
CA ILE A 145 -21.60 5.17 -15.55
C ILE A 145 -21.21 6.64 -15.51
N GLU A 146 -20.04 6.92 -16.02
CA GLU A 146 -19.58 8.27 -16.30
C GLU A 146 -19.58 8.49 -17.81
N ALA A 147 -20.38 9.44 -18.29
CA ALA A 147 -20.49 9.75 -19.70
C ALA A 147 -20.45 11.27 -19.90
N ALA A 148 -20.06 11.70 -21.09
CA ALA A 148 -20.20 13.07 -21.54
C ALA A 148 -21.43 13.15 -22.45
N PRO A 149 -22.61 13.53 -21.92
CA PRO A 149 -23.87 13.44 -22.64
C PRO A 149 -24.00 14.43 -23.82
N GLY A 150 -23.05 15.37 -23.96
CA GLY A 150 -23.03 16.34 -25.05
C GLY A 150 -23.83 17.60 -24.76
N GLN A 151 -24.21 18.29 -25.82
CA GLN A 151 -24.93 19.57 -25.79
C GLN A 151 -26.09 19.56 -26.77
N PHE A 152 -27.14 20.29 -26.44
CA PHE A 152 -28.23 20.61 -27.37
C PHE A 152 -27.98 21.94 -28.07
N GLY A 153 -28.31 22.07 -29.35
CA GLY A 153 -28.24 23.32 -30.09
C GLY A 153 -26.95 23.52 -30.91
N GLU A 154 -26.11 22.48 -31.07
CA GLU A 154 -24.90 22.54 -31.94
C GLU A 154 -25.21 22.76 -33.40
N ARG A 155 -26.37 22.28 -33.90
CA ARG A 155 -26.81 22.42 -35.29
C ARG A 155 -28.20 23.08 -35.33
N GLY A 156 -28.25 24.38 -35.52
CA GLY A 156 -29.52 25.10 -35.71
C GLY A 156 -29.37 26.61 -35.59
N ASN A 157 -30.40 27.35 -35.98
CA ASN A 157 -30.49 28.79 -35.87
C ASN A 157 -30.79 29.29 -34.43
N GLN A 158 -30.46 28.49 -33.40
CA GLN A 158 -30.70 28.85 -32.02
C GLN A 158 -29.47 29.58 -31.46
N SER A 159 -29.72 30.70 -30.75
CA SER A 159 -28.68 31.55 -30.17
C SER A 159 -28.06 30.96 -28.89
N PHE A 160 -28.57 29.85 -28.39
CA PHE A 160 -28.13 29.27 -27.13
C PHE A 160 -27.83 27.77 -27.26
N GLN A 161 -26.70 27.35 -26.66
CA GLN A 161 -26.35 25.96 -26.48
C GLN A 161 -26.61 25.56 -25.02
N TYR A 162 -27.21 24.41 -24.81
CA TYR A 162 -27.50 23.84 -23.47
C TYR A 162 -26.65 22.61 -23.27
N THR A 163 -25.73 22.69 -22.32
CA THR A 163 -24.95 21.53 -21.89
C THR A 163 -25.85 20.61 -21.03
N ILE A 164 -25.94 19.35 -21.43
CA ILE A 164 -26.64 18.33 -20.65
C ILE A 164 -25.75 18.02 -19.43
N ARG A 165 -26.30 18.20 -18.23
CA ARG A 165 -25.68 17.75 -16.98
C ARG A 165 -26.40 16.49 -16.52
N TYR A 166 -25.63 15.47 -16.21
CA TYR A 166 -26.14 14.30 -15.53
C TYR A 166 -25.28 14.03 -14.29
N LYS A 167 -25.77 13.18 -13.39
CA LYS A 167 -25.19 13.03 -12.05
C LYS A 167 -23.82 12.36 -12.04
N GLY A 168 -23.50 11.56 -13.06
CA GLY A 168 -22.26 10.79 -13.12
C GLY A 168 -22.30 9.55 -12.23
N ARG A 169 -21.12 9.15 -11.73
CA ARG A 169 -21.01 8.02 -10.80
C ARG A 169 -21.72 8.30 -9.49
N LEU A 170 -22.44 7.31 -9.00
CA LEU A 170 -23.09 7.34 -7.70
C LEU A 170 -22.04 7.24 -6.60
N GLN A 171 -22.23 8.00 -5.51
CA GLN A 171 -21.25 8.12 -4.43
C GLN A 171 -21.83 7.76 -3.07
N GLN A 172 -23.14 7.96 -2.86
CA GLN A 172 -23.79 7.75 -1.58
C GLN A 172 -24.63 6.47 -1.60
N PRO A 173 -24.73 5.73 -0.48
CA PRO A 173 -25.56 4.52 -0.40
C PRO A 173 -26.99 4.74 -0.88
N GLU A 174 -27.62 5.87 -0.52
CA GLU A 174 -29.00 6.20 -0.87
C GLU A 174 -29.20 6.34 -2.38
N GLU A 175 -28.16 6.68 -3.10
CA GLU A 175 -28.19 6.77 -4.56
C GLU A 175 -28.20 5.38 -5.19
N PHE A 176 -27.39 4.45 -4.65
CA PHE A 176 -27.40 3.06 -5.06
C PHE A 176 -28.71 2.36 -4.71
N GLU A 177 -29.30 2.65 -3.56
CA GLU A 177 -30.61 2.12 -3.14
C GLU A 177 -31.69 2.36 -4.19
N ASN A 178 -31.63 3.48 -4.89
CA ASN A 178 -32.62 3.89 -5.87
C ASN A 178 -32.39 3.34 -7.27
N ILE A 179 -31.33 2.57 -7.52
CA ILE A 179 -31.09 1.91 -8.81
C ILE A 179 -32.27 0.98 -9.13
N VAL A 180 -32.76 1.11 -10.34
CA VAL A 180 -33.88 0.30 -10.85
C VAL A 180 -33.34 -1.04 -11.34
N ILE A 181 -33.83 -2.14 -10.75
CA ILE A 181 -33.45 -3.49 -11.16
C ILE A 181 -34.41 -4.05 -12.18
N LYS A 182 -35.71 -3.88 -11.98
CA LYS A 182 -36.75 -4.44 -12.85
C LYS A 182 -38.06 -3.66 -12.73
N ALA A 183 -38.71 -3.46 -13.87
CA ALA A 183 -40.13 -3.04 -13.87
C ALA A 183 -41.02 -4.27 -13.77
N LEU A 184 -41.99 -4.23 -12.85
CA LEU A 184 -42.93 -5.30 -12.62
C LEU A 184 -44.17 -5.12 -13.50
N GLU A 185 -44.88 -6.22 -13.76
CA GLU A 185 -46.09 -6.22 -14.63
C GLU A 185 -47.23 -5.35 -14.11
N ASN A 186 -47.26 -5.11 -12.82
CA ASN A 186 -48.25 -4.23 -12.15
C ASN A 186 -47.89 -2.72 -12.25
N GLY A 187 -46.79 -2.37 -12.92
CA GLY A 187 -46.33 -1.00 -13.05
C GLY A 187 -45.43 -0.52 -11.89
N GLU A 188 -45.22 -1.34 -10.87
CA GLU A 188 -44.24 -1.05 -9.81
C GLU A 188 -42.82 -1.26 -10.29
N VAL A 189 -41.88 -0.55 -9.64
CA VAL A 189 -40.47 -0.59 -9.97
C VAL A 189 -39.70 -1.21 -8.80
N LEU A 190 -39.09 -2.34 -9.05
CA LEU A 190 -38.22 -3.00 -8.08
C LEU A 190 -36.84 -2.28 -8.05
N ARG A 191 -36.46 -1.81 -6.90
CA ARG A 191 -35.21 -1.08 -6.67
C ARG A 191 -34.18 -1.95 -5.95
N LEU A 192 -32.93 -1.52 -5.99
CA LEU A 192 -31.84 -2.27 -5.35
C LEU A 192 -32.05 -2.42 -3.83
N LYS A 193 -32.56 -1.41 -3.13
CA LYS A 193 -32.91 -1.47 -1.71
C LYS A 193 -33.92 -2.55 -1.34
N ASP A 194 -34.75 -2.96 -2.29
CA ASP A 194 -35.78 -3.97 -2.04
C ASP A 194 -35.21 -5.38 -1.96
N ILE A 195 -34.03 -5.59 -2.60
CA ILE A 195 -33.36 -6.90 -2.75
C ILE A 195 -31.97 -6.96 -2.12
N ALA A 196 -31.46 -5.85 -1.59
CA ALA A 196 -30.14 -5.77 -1.01
C ALA A 196 -30.06 -4.74 0.12
N ASP A 197 -29.10 -4.92 1.01
CA ASP A 197 -28.63 -3.90 1.94
C ASP A 197 -27.38 -3.23 1.38
N ILE A 198 -27.35 -1.89 1.37
CA ILE A 198 -26.29 -1.10 0.77
C ILE A 198 -25.60 -0.30 1.86
N GLU A 199 -24.30 -0.40 1.93
CA GLU A 199 -23.46 0.36 2.88
C GLU A 199 -22.12 0.75 2.25
N LEU A 200 -21.55 1.83 2.72
CA LEU A 200 -20.17 2.19 2.43
C LEU A 200 -19.29 1.45 3.44
N GLY A 201 -18.45 0.54 2.96
CA GLY A 201 -17.60 -0.29 3.80
C GLY A 201 -16.25 -0.53 3.16
N ARG A 202 -15.50 -1.49 3.68
CA ARG A 202 -14.16 -1.87 3.18
C ARG A 202 -14.28 -2.83 2.00
N LEU A 203 -13.33 -2.74 1.09
CA LEU A 203 -13.24 -3.69 -0.03
C LEU A 203 -13.02 -5.13 0.46
N SER A 204 -12.29 -5.32 1.58
CA SER A 204 -12.08 -6.61 2.24
C SER A 204 -11.96 -6.45 3.75
N TYR A 205 -12.40 -7.47 4.49
CA TYR A 205 -12.33 -7.54 5.95
C TYR A 205 -11.25 -8.52 6.46
N ASN A 206 -10.28 -8.86 5.61
CA ASN A 206 -9.27 -9.89 5.91
C ASN A 206 -8.18 -9.45 6.90
N PHE A 207 -7.99 -8.14 7.08
CA PHE A 207 -6.98 -7.59 7.96
C PHE A 207 -7.61 -6.82 9.12
N ASN A 208 -7.14 -7.09 10.32
CA ASN A 208 -7.53 -6.40 11.53
C ASN A 208 -6.28 -6.11 12.36
N ASN A 209 -5.93 -4.83 12.47
CA ASN A 209 -4.75 -4.40 13.19
C ASN A 209 -5.15 -3.67 14.46
N THR A 210 -4.40 -3.87 15.54
CA THR A 210 -4.58 -3.14 16.79
C THR A 210 -3.24 -2.65 17.32
N VAL A 211 -3.25 -1.47 17.93
CA VAL A 211 -2.10 -0.90 18.65
C VAL A 211 -2.57 -0.56 20.06
N ASN A 212 -1.94 -1.14 21.08
CA ASN A 212 -2.30 -0.93 22.48
C ASN A 212 -3.78 -1.20 22.81
N GLY A 213 -4.42 -2.10 22.07
CA GLY A 213 -5.84 -2.44 22.25
C GLY A 213 -6.82 -1.59 21.43
N HIS A 214 -6.36 -0.51 20.80
CA HIS A 214 -7.16 0.34 19.92
C HIS A 214 -7.08 -0.14 18.47
N LYS A 215 -8.14 0.07 17.71
CA LYS A 215 -8.15 -0.20 16.26
C LYS A 215 -7.09 0.65 15.56
N ALA A 216 -6.31 0.02 14.70
CA ALA A 216 -5.21 0.65 14.01
C ALA A 216 -5.15 0.26 12.54
N VAL A 217 -4.54 1.12 11.75
CA VAL A 217 -4.20 0.85 10.36
C VAL A 217 -2.69 0.90 10.22
N SER A 218 -2.09 -0.17 9.75
CA SER A 218 -0.65 -0.27 9.55
C SER A 218 -0.25 0.05 8.12
N CYS A 219 0.87 0.74 7.99
CA CYS A 219 1.48 1.11 6.71
C CYS A 219 2.87 0.51 6.64
N ILE A 220 3.20 -0.07 5.49
CA ILE A 220 4.54 -0.62 5.22
C ILE A 220 5.25 0.28 4.22
N VAL A 221 6.49 0.61 4.53
CA VAL A 221 7.38 1.38 3.65
C VAL A 221 8.51 0.49 3.16
N TYR A 222 8.71 0.48 1.86
CA TYR A 222 9.75 -0.31 1.19
C TYR A 222 10.85 0.59 0.64
N GLN A 223 12.07 0.08 0.65
CA GLN A 223 13.23 0.79 0.15
C GLN A 223 13.26 0.86 -1.38
N MET A 224 13.78 1.95 -1.91
CA MET A 224 14.22 2.03 -3.29
C MET A 224 15.60 1.37 -3.43
N ALA A 225 15.81 0.59 -4.48
CA ALA A 225 17.09 -0.06 -4.71
C ALA A 225 18.24 0.96 -4.85
N GLY A 226 19.36 0.69 -4.17
CA GLY A 226 20.55 1.53 -4.24
C GLY A 226 20.58 2.77 -3.33
N THR A 227 19.58 2.96 -2.48
CA THR A 227 19.51 4.08 -1.55
C THR A 227 20.03 3.72 -0.15
N ASN A 228 20.36 4.75 0.65
CA ASN A 228 20.81 4.58 2.01
C ASN A 228 19.62 4.42 2.96
N ALA A 229 19.40 3.20 3.47
CA ALA A 229 18.28 2.89 4.35
C ALA A 229 18.24 3.77 5.61
N THR A 230 19.40 3.99 6.27
CA THR A 230 19.48 4.75 7.51
C THR A 230 19.04 6.20 7.33
N GLN A 231 19.52 6.85 6.25
CA GLN A 231 19.14 8.21 5.93
C GLN A 231 17.66 8.29 5.57
N THR A 232 17.17 7.37 4.72
CA THR A 232 15.76 7.34 4.33
C THR A 232 14.83 7.15 5.54
N ILE A 233 15.21 6.31 6.51
CA ILE A 233 14.43 6.12 7.74
C ILE A 233 14.41 7.39 8.59
N SER A 234 15.55 8.08 8.73
CA SER A 234 15.61 9.36 9.46
C SER A 234 14.72 10.42 8.82
N ASP A 235 14.75 10.52 7.49
CA ASP A 235 13.89 11.45 6.74
C ASP A 235 12.41 11.08 6.88
N LEU A 236 12.08 9.78 6.91
CA LEU A 236 10.72 9.28 7.17
C LEU A 236 10.23 9.63 8.57
N GLU A 237 11.07 9.44 9.59
CA GLU A 237 10.75 9.79 10.98
C GLU A 237 10.47 11.30 11.13
N GLU A 238 11.23 12.15 10.42
CA GLU A 238 10.97 13.59 10.39
C GLU A 238 9.62 13.91 9.72
N VAL A 239 9.30 13.28 8.59
CA VAL A 239 8.02 13.48 7.89
C VAL A 239 6.85 13.00 8.74
N LEU A 240 6.95 11.81 9.35
CA LEU A 240 5.91 11.27 10.24
C LEU A 240 5.76 12.12 11.51
N GLY A 241 6.88 12.68 12.04
CA GLY A 241 6.86 13.61 13.14
C GLY A 241 6.04 14.87 12.81
N LYS A 242 6.31 15.51 11.67
CA LYS A 242 5.55 16.66 11.18
C LYS A 242 4.08 16.30 10.92
N ALA A 243 3.81 15.15 10.32
CA ALA A 243 2.46 14.68 10.09
C ALA A 243 1.70 14.50 11.42
N SER A 244 2.36 14.02 12.47
CA SER A 244 1.75 13.81 13.78
C SER A 244 1.24 15.11 14.43
N GLU A 245 1.83 16.25 14.10
CA GLU A 245 1.41 17.56 14.61
C GLU A 245 0.10 18.07 13.94
N THR A 246 -0.19 17.57 12.75
CA THR A 246 -1.35 17.99 11.93
C THR A 246 -2.50 16.98 11.93
N LEU A 247 -2.36 15.88 12.68
CA LEU A 247 -3.40 14.87 12.79
C LEU A 247 -4.69 15.41 13.42
N PRO A 248 -5.85 14.88 13.01
CA PRO A 248 -7.10 15.09 13.74
C PRO A 248 -6.99 14.70 15.21
N SER A 249 -7.75 15.39 16.06
CA SER A 249 -7.70 15.17 17.51
C SER A 249 -8.00 13.72 17.89
N GLY A 250 -7.11 13.07 18.62
CA GLY A 250 -7.23 11.69 19.06
C GLY A 250 -6.39 10.72 18.26
N LEU A 251 -6.03 11.07 17.02
CA LEU A 251 -5.18 10.21 16.20
C LEU A 251 -3.70 10.31 16.62
N LYS A 252 -3.03 9.18 16.55
CA LYS A 252 -1.60 9.06 16.81
C LYS A 252 -0.93 8.16 15.78
N ILE A 253 0.34 8.45 15.52
CA ILE A 253 1.22 7.58 14.73
C ILE A 253 2.11 6.81 15.70
N ASN A 254 2.23 5.51 15.48
CA ASN A 254 3.14 4.64 16.19
C ASN A 254 4.06 3.94 15.18
N ILE A 255 5.37 4.07 15.36
CA ILE A 255 6.35 3.32 14.58
C ILE A 255 6.50 1.96 15.25
N ALA A 256 5.95 0.93 14.61
CA ALA A 256 5.93 -0.43 15.16
C ALA A 256 7.25 -1.17 14.91
N GLN A 257 7.92 -0.87 13.80
CA GLN A 257 9.19 -1.48 13.41
C GLN A 257 9.98 -0.51 12.54
N SER A 258 11.28 -0.37 12.84
CA SER A 258 12.24 0.36 12.04
C SER A 258 13.47 -0.51 11.78
N ALA A 259 13.95 -0.55 10.54
CA ALA A 259 15.18 -1.27 10.23
C ALA A 259 16.40 -0.65 10.92
N ASN A 260 16.35 0.65 11.26
CA ASN A 260 17.40 1.32 12.02
C ASN A 260 17.55 0.78 13.44
N ASP A 261 16.47 0.39 14.09
CA ASP A 261 16.52 -0.16 15.46
C ASP A 261 17.39 -1.41 15.51
N PHE A 262 17.18 -2.31 14.55
CA PHE A 262 17.98 -3.52 14.42
C PHE A 262 19.44 -3.21 14.05
N LEU A 263 19.66 -2.27 13.12
CA LEU A 263 20.99 -1.86 12.68
C LEU A 263 21.79 -1.24 13.84
N PHE A 264 21.19 -0.28 14.56
CA PHE A 264 21.87 0.38 15.69
C PHE A 264 22.11 -0.55 16.86
N ALA A 265 21.17 -1.45 17.17
CA ALA A 265 21.37 -2.48 18.19
C ALA A 265 22.56 -3.40 17.81
N SER A 266 22.65 -3.80 16.55
CA SER A 266 23.76 -4.64 16.05
C SER A 266 25.10 -3.90 16.09
N ILE A 267 25.15 -2.64 15.66
CA ILE A 267 26.36 -1.80 15.71
C ILE A 267 26.78 -1.59 17.18
N HIS A 268 25.85 -1.30 18.06
CA HIS A 268 26.13 -1.10 19.47
C HIS A 268 26.75 -2.35 20.11
N GLU A 269 26.24 -3.54 19.81
CA GLU A 269 26.78 -4.80 20.34
C GLU A 269 28.18 -5.08 19.76
N VAL A 270 28.44 -4.78 18.50
CA VAL A 270 29.78 -4.90 17.91
C VAL A 270 30.77 -3.94 18.59
N ILE A 271 30.39 -2.68 18.80
CA ILE A 271 31.24 -1.71 19.49
C ILE A 271 31.52 -2.15 20.92
N LYS A 272 30.49 -2.61 21.63
CA LYS A 272 30.61 -3.11 23.00
C LYS A 272 31.57 -4.29 23.08
N THR A 273 31.40 -5.31 22.25
CA THR A 273 32.29 -6.48 22.20
C THR A 273 33.72 -6.11 21.84
N LEU A 274 33.91 -5.12 20.92
CA LEU A 274 35.23 -4.60 20.60
C LEU A 274 35.91 -3.93 21.81
N ILE A 275 35.17 -3.12 22.57
CA ILE A 275 35.67 -2.47 23.78
C ILE A 275 36.00 -3.52 24.86
N GLU A 276 35.12 -4.51 25.07
CA GLU A 276 35.35 -5.61 26.00
C GLU A 276 36.59 -6.41 25.62
N ALA A 277 36.74 -6.76 24.35
CA ALA A 277 37.95 -7.44 23.86
C ALA A 277 39.23 -6.60 24.06
N PHE A 278 39.15 -5.29 23.78
CA PHE A 278 40.25 -4.36 24.02
C PHE A 278 40.64 -4.32 25.51
N ILE A 279 39.69 -4.19 26.39
CA ILE A 279 39.92 -4.18 27.85
C ILE A 279 40.56 -5.49 28.28
N LEU A 280 40.04 -6.63 27.81
CA LEU A 280 40.61 -7.95 28.19
C LEU A 280 42.05 -8.10 27.71
N VAL A 281 42.35 -7.76 26.47
CA VAL A 281 43.71 -7.79 25.93
C VAL A 281 44.63 -6.85 26.76
N PHE A 282 44.13 -5.64 27.05
CA PHE A 282 44.90 -4.69 27.86
C PHE A 282 45.23 -5.25 29.24
N ILE A 283 44.24 -5.88 29.90
CA ILE A 283 44.45 -6.51 31.25
C ILE A 283 45.49 -7.64 31.14
N VAL A 284 45.37 -8.51 30.15
CA VAL A 284 46.34 -9.62 29.95
C VAL A 284 47.73 -9.09 29.73
N VAL A 285 47.91 -8.13 28.81
CA VAL A 285 49.23 -7.52 28.52
C VAL A 285 49.78 -6.80 29.76
N TYR A 286 48.94 -6.11 30.52
CA TYR A 286 49.34 -5.47 31.79
C TYR A 286 49.85 -6.46 32.81
N ILE A 287 49.16 -7.61 32.98
CA ILE A 287 49.57 -8.66 33.94
C ILE A 287 50.94 -9.21 33.55
N PHE A 288 51.22 -9.40 32.23
CA PHE A 288 52.49 -9.93 31.77
C PHE A 288 53.64 -8.93 31.83
N LEU A 289 53.40 -7.66 31.45
CA LEU A 289 54.43 -6.62 31.41
C LEU A 289 54.65 -5.94 32.76
N GLN A 290 53.66 -5.97 33.66
CA GLN A 290 53.67 -5.32 35.00
C GLN A 290 54.04 -3.81 34.94
N ASP A 291 53.91 -3.17 33.81
CA ASP A 291 54.21 -1.75 33.57
C ASP A 291 53.11 -1.06 32.83
N MET A 292 52.45 -0.09 33.46
CA MET A 292 51.34 0.68 32.94
C MET A 292 51.71 1.58 31.73
N ARG A 293 52.98 1.93 31.63
CA ARG A 293 53.48 2.83 30.53
C ARG A 293 53.82 2.07 29.25
N SER A 294 54.28 0.84 29.38
CA SER A 294 54.67 -0.01 28.24
C SER A 294 53.48 -0.74 27.62
N THR A 295 52.41 -0.95 28.33
CA THR A 295 51.24 -1.68 27.87
C THR A 295 50.55 -1.03 26.65
N PRO A 296 50.23 0.29 26.61
CA PRO A 296 49.61 0.91 25.44
C PRO A 296 50.57 1.02 24.24
N VAL A 297 51.87 1.11 24.46
CA VAL A 297 52.89 1.17 23.39
C VAL A 297 52.95 -0.14 22.63
N SER A 298 52.94 -1.28 23.34
CA SER A 298 52.97 -2.61 22.71
C SER A 298 51.72 -2.83 21.85
N TYR A 299 50.56 -2.31 22.25
CA TYR A 299 49.35 -2.42 21.50
C TYR A 299 49.33 -1.59 20.20
N THR A 300 49.86 -0.37 20.24
CA THR A 300 49.99 0.49 19.06
C THR A 300 51.00 -0.05 18.04
N HIS A 301 52.07 -0.73 18.49
CA HIS A 301 53.04 -1.34 17.61
C HIS A 301 52.55 -2.60 16.91
N LEU A 302 51.72 -3.42 17.53
CA LEU A 302 51.10 -4.58 16.89
C LEU A 302 50.20 -4.18 15.70
N ARG A 303 49.53 -3.04 15.80
CA ARG A 303 48.66 -2.52 14.74
C ARG A 303 49.44 -1.92 13.57
N ALA A 304 50.67 -1.47 13.78
CA ALA A 304 51.50 -0.86 12.71
C ALA A 304 52.14 -1.91 11.78
N HIS A 305 52.09 -3.18 12.13
CA HIS A 305 52.65 -4.27 11.31
C HIS A 305 51.59 -4.98 10.43
N GLU A 306 50.30 -4.63 10.55
CA GLU A 306 49.22 -5.21 9.76
C GLU A 306 48.69 -4.26 8.63
N THR A 307 49.31 -3.12 8.42
CA THR A 307 49.10 -2.23 7.28
C THR A 307 50.41 -2.25 6.43
#